data_8a677ac221df3e9c863c1601551b357e
#
_entry.id   8a677ac221df3e9c863c1601551b357e
#
_cell.length_a   1.000
_cell.length_b   1.000
_cell.length_c   1.000
_cell.angle_alpha   90.00
_cell.angle_beta   90.00
_cell.angle_gamma   90.00
#
_symmetry.space_group_name_H-M   'P 1'
#
loop_
_entity.id
_entity.type
_entity.pdbx_description
1 polymer ?
#
loop_
_entity_poly.entity_id
_entity_poly.type
_entity_poly.pdbx_seq_one_letter_code
_entity_poly.pdbx_strand_id
1 'polypeptide(L)'
;DRMSMASGLEVRVPFCDHRLVEYVWNIPWEMKNRDNVSKNVLREAAKGILPEDVRLRRKSPYPKTHNPHYEEAVKTLLDGIISDPNAPILALCDKTKLTSLLDGGSSDYGKPFFGQLMAGPQFIGYIVQINYLLRDYKVRIL
;
A
#
# COMPACT_ATOMS: atom_id res chain seq x y z
N ASP A 1 4.18 11.85 -5.63
CA ASP A 1 5.26 12.58 -6.29
C ASP A 1 5.77 11.86 -7.55
N ARG A 2 6.09 10.57 -7.50
CA ARG A 2 6.63 9.83 -8.66
C ARG A 2 5.74 9.91 -9.91
N MET A 3 4.44 9.74 -9.75
CA MET A 3 3.48 9.78 -10.87
C MET A 3 3.31 11.20 -11.40
N SER A 4 3.23 12.18 -10.51
CA SER A 4 3.11 13.59 -10.90
C SER A 4 4.38 14.11 -11.58
N MET A 5 5.57 13.75 -11.08
CA MET A 5 6.85 14.10 -11.67
C MET A 5 7.06 13.47 -13.05
N ALA A 6 6.54 12.25 -13.27
CA ALA A 6 6.56 11.64 -14.60
C ALA A 6 5.79 12.48 -15.65
N SER A 7 4.82 13.28 -15.20
CA SER A 7 4.06 14.24 -16.03
C SER A 7 4.61 15.67 -15.92
N GLY A 8 5.78 15.88 -15.35
CA GLY A 8 6.40 17.19 -15.18
C GLY A 8 5.73 18.07 -14.12
N LEU A 9 4.87 17.51 -13.26
CA LEU A 9 4.16 18.24 -12.23
C LEU A 9 4.77 17.97 -10.84
N GLU A 10 5.37 19.00 -10.24
CA GLU A 10 5.83 18.93 -8.85
C GLU A 10 4.65 19.11 -7.88
N VAL A 11 4.46 18.15 -7.01
CA VAL A 11 3.45 18.20 -5.93
C VAL A 11 4.12 18.48 -4.60
N ARG A 12 3.71 19.56 -3.95
CA ARG A 12 4.15 19.94 -2.60
C ARG A 12 3.00 19.76 -1.62
N VAL A 13 3.26 19.05 -0.54
CA VAL A 13 2.29 18.75 0.50
C VAL A 13 2.67 19.50 1.78
N PRO A 14 1.79 20.35 2.35
CA PRO A 14 2.12 21.14 3.54
C PRO A 14 2.64 20.32 4.72
N PHE A 15 2.11 19.10 4.90
CA PHE A 15 2.56 18.19 5.96
C PHE A 15 3.96 17.58 5.72
N CYS A 16 4.54 17.78 4.54
CA CYS A 16 5.91 17.39 4.20
C CYS A 16 6.89 18.57 4.20
N ASP A 17 6.48 19.74 4.69
CA ASP A 17 7.39 20.86 4.94
C ASP A 17 8.48 20.40 5.94
N HIS A 18 9.75 20.53 5.54
CA HIS A 18 10.87 20.02 6.33
C HIS A 18 10.89 20.61 7.74
N ARG A 19 10.53 21.89 7.91
CA ARG A 19 10.48 22.56 9.23
C ARG A 19 9.44 21.90 10.12
N LEU A 20 8.28 21.54 9.57
CA LEU A 20 7.23 20.83 10.30
C LEU A 20 7.68 19.40 10.65
N VAL A 21 8.31 18.71 9.70
CA VAL A 21 8.83 17.36 9.92
C VAL A 21 9.88 17.34 11.01
N GLU A 22 10.87 18.25 10.98
CA GLU A 22 11.93 18.40 12.00
C GLU A 22 11.34 18.71 13.38
N TYR A 23 10.38 19.61 13.45
CA TYR A 23 9.70 19.94 14.70
C TYR A 23 8.94 18.75 15.27
N VAL A 24 8.12 18.09 14.46
CA VAL A 24 7.28 16.96 14.88
C VAL A 24 8.13 15.72 15.23
N TRP A 25 9.32 15.58 14.63
CA TRP A 25 10.21 14.45 14.90
C TRP A 25 10.50 14.29 16.39
N ASN A 26 10.78 15.39 17.07
CA ASN A 26 11.15 15.42 18.47
C ASN A 26 9.97 15.34 19.46
N ILE A 27 8.73 15.38 18.99
CA ILE A 27 7.56 15.21 19.85
C ILE A 27 7.50 13.75 20.33
N PRO A 28 7.37 13.48 21.65
CA PRO A 28 7.23 12.12 22.18
C PRO A 28 6.07 11.36 21.54
N TRP A 29 6.25 10.05 21.39
CA TRP A 29 5.25 9.21 20.76
C TRP A 29 3.91 9.22 21.49
N GLU A 30 3.92 9.26 22.82
CA GLU A 30 2.75 9.31 23.68
C GLU A 30 1.86 10.54 23.41
N MET A 31 2.48 11.62 22.95
CA MET A 31 1.73 12.83 22.52
C MET A 31 1.17 12.67 21.11
N LYS A 32 1.89 11.96 20.23
CA LYS A 32 1.45 11.71 18.83
C LYS A 32 0.29 10.72 18.76
N ASN A 33 0.31 9.71 19.66
CA ASN A 33 -0.67 8.62 19.71
C ASN A 33 -1.07 8.35 21.17
N ARG A 34 -2.03 9.08 21.68
CA ARG A 34 -2.54 8.93 23.04
C ARG A 34 -3.79 8.04 23.02
N ASP A 35 -3.87 7.07 23.93
CA ASP A 35 -5.04 6.18 24.11
C ASP A 35 -5.47 5.49 22.80
N ASN A 36 -4.52 5.07 21.98
CA ASN A 36 -4.73 4.51 20.65
C ASN A 36 -5.43 5.46 19.65
N VAL A 37 -5.48 6.76 19.98
CA VAL A 37 -5.99 7.79 19.05
C VAL A 37 -4.83 8.35 18.25
N SER A 38 -4.76 7.97 16.99
CA SER A 38 -3.75 8.47 16.05
C SER A 38 -3.89 9.98 15.80
N LYS A 39 -2.77 10.65 15.52
CA LYS A 39 -2.72 12.09 15.21
C LYS A 39 -3.18 12.98 16.38
N ASN A 40 -2.94 12.55 17.61
CA ASN A 40 -3.43 13.24 18.79
C ASN A 40 -2.96 14.69 18.86
N VAL A 41 -1.67 14.97 18.62
CA VAL A 41 -1.13 16.34 18.59
C VAL A 41 -1.92 17.23 17.62
N LEU A 42 -2.19 16.74 16.42
CA LEU A 42 -2.95 17.49 15.42
C LEU A 42 -4.40 17.73 15.88
N ARG A 43 -5.02 16.74 16.50
CA ARG A 43 -6.38 16.86 17.04
C ARG A 43 -6.47 17.87 18.16
N GLU A 44 -5.48 17.88 19.07
CA GLU A 44 -5.43 18.87 20.15
C GLU A 44 -5.16 20.28 19.61
N ALA A 45 -4.25 20.43 18.66
CA ALA A 45 -3.98 21.72 18.01
C ALA A 45 -5.19 22.27 17.24
N ALA A 46 -6.05 21.39 16.73
CA ALA A 46 -7.26 21.76 16.00
C ALA A 46 -8.49 22.03 16.89
N LYS A 47 -8.33 21.91 18.22
CA LYS A 47 -9.42 22.18 19.17
C LYS A 47 -9.83 23.66 19.10
N GLY A 48 -11.13 23.90 18.96
CA GLY A 48 -11.69 25.23 18.79
C GLY A 48 -11.50 25.84 17.39
N ILE A 49 -10.78 25.16 16.48
CA ILE A 49 -10.59 25.58 15.08
C ILE A 49 -11.51 24.76 14.16
N LEU A 50 -11.54 23.44 14.37
CA LEU A 50 -12.39 22.54 13.60
C LEU A 50 -13.65 22.16 14.39
N PRO A 51 -14.79 21.90 13.68
CA PRO A 51 -15.96 21.26 14.29
C PRO A 51 -15.56 19.93 14.96
N GLU A 52 -16.17 19.63 16.11
CA GLU A 52 -15.78 18.47 16.93
C GLU A 52 -15.99 17.12 16.22
N ASP A 53 -17.03 16.99 15.42
CA ASP A 53 -17.29 15.80 14.60
C ASP A 53 -16.19 15.55 13.56
N VAL A 54 -15.61 16.60 12.99
CA VAL A 54 -14.47 16.54 12.07
C VAL A 54 -13.19 16.23 12.83
N ARG A 55 -12.94 16.93 13.94
CA ARG A 55 -11.75 16.78 14.77
C ARG A 55 -11.61 15.36 15.33
N LEU A 56 -12.71 14.79 15.81
CA LEU A 56 -12.77 13.46 16.43
C LEU A 56 -13.09 12.33 15.45
N ARG A 57 -13.32 12.65 14.18
CA ARG A 57 -13.66 11.65 13.17
C ARG A 57 -12.63 10.51 13.15
N ARG A 58 -13.13 9.29 13.21
CA ARG A 58 -12.31 8.10 13.02
C ARG A 58 -11.87 8.00 11.55
N LYS A 59 -10.64 7.49 11.35
CA LYS A 59 -10.16 7.22 10.01
C LYS A 59 -11.07 6.17 9.35
N SER A 60 -11.67 6.53 8.22
CA SER A 60 -12.33 5.57 7.35
C SER A 60 -11.38 5.16 6.22
N PRO A 61 -11.27 3.87 5.89
CA PRO A 61 -10.50 3.45 4.74
C PRO A 61 -11.14 3.95 3.44
N TYR A 62 -10.32 4.09 2.40
CA TYR A 62 -10.87 4.27 1.06
C TYR A 62 -11.69 3.04 0.65
N PRO A 63 -12.73 3.21 -0.19
CA PRO A 63 -13.49 2.07 -0.70
C PRO A 63 -12.55 1.05 -1.34
N LYS A 64 -12.74 -0.22 -1.01
CA LYS A 64 -12.04 -1.30 -1.69
C LYS A 64 -12.62 -1.46 -3.10
N THR A 65 -11.78 -1.74 -4.07
CA THR A 65 -12.23 -2.17 -5.38
C THR A 65 -12.68 -3.62 -5.27
N HIS A 66 -13.98 -3.85 -5.36
CA HIS A 66 -14.59 -5.18 -5.43
C HIS A 66 -14.97 -5.57 -6.87
N ASN A 67 -14.17 -5.11 -7.83
CA ASN A 67 -14.41 -5.42 -9.23
C ASN A 67 -13.88 -6.84 -9.52
N PRO A 68 -14.76 -7.81 -9.85
CA PRO A 68 -14.34 -9.18 -10.18
C PRO A 68 -13.42 -9.23 -11.40
N HIS A 69 -13.58 -8.34 -12.37
CA HIS A 69 -12.69 -8.26 -13.53
C HIS A 69 -11.24 -7.90 -13.15
N TYR A 70 -11.05 -7.15 -12.06
CA TYR A 70 -9.69 -6.89 -11.55
C TYR A 70 -9.03 -8.17 -11.05
N GLU A 71 -9.75 -8.99 -10.30
CA GLU A 71 -9.23 -10.26 -9.81
C GLU A 71 -8.88 -11.21 -10.96
N GLU A 72 -9.75 -11.34 -11.93
CA GLU A 72 -9.53 -12.15 -13.13
C GLU A 72 -8.30 -11.68 -13.92
N ALA A 73 -8.20 -10.37 -14.14
CA ALA A 73 -7.07 -9.77 -14.85
C ALA A 73 -5.72 -10.04 -14.14
N VAL A 74 -5.63 -9.83 -12.81
CA VAL A 74 -4.36 -10.06 -12.11
C VAL A 74 -4.02 -11.55 -11.99
N LYS A 75 -5.00 -12.44 -11.91
CA LYS A 75 -4.79 -13.89 -11.97
C LYS A 75 -4.24 -14.32 -13.33
N THR A 76 -4.82 -13.80 -14.42
CA THR A 76 -4.33 -14.08 -15.77
C THR A 76 -2.86 -13.63 -15.95
N LEU A 77 -2.52 -12.45 -15.43
CA LEU A 77 -1.14 -11.96 -15.47
C LEU A 77 -0.20 -12.84 -14.64
N LEU A 78 -0.62 -13.27 -13.45
CA LEU A 78 0.19 -14.15 -12.60
C LEU A 78 0.39 -15.51 -13.25
N ASP A 79 -0.64 -16.09 -13.85
CA ASP A 79 -0.54 -17.38 -14.57
C ASP A 79 0.48 -17.31 -15.71
N GLY A 80 0.45 -16.23 -16.50
CA GLY A 80 1.44 -15.98 -17.53
C GLY A 80 2.88 -15.89 -16.96
N ILE A 81 3.06 -15.25 -15.81
CA ILE A 81 4.35 -15.14 -15.13
C ILE A 81 4.83 -16.51 -14.62
N ILE A 82 3.97 -17.30 -14.01
CA ILE A 82 4.30 -18.64 -13.49
C ILE A 82 4.67 -19.61 -14.63
N SER A 83 4.08 -19.41 -15.80
CA SER A 83 4.32 -20.22 -17.00
C SER A 83 5.65 -19.89 -17.69
N ASP A 84 6.21 -18.71 -17.44
CA ASP A 84 7.52 -18.31 -17.96
C ASP A 84 8.65 -18.79 -17.01
N PRO A 85 9.47 -19.78 -17.40
CA PRO A 85 10.56 -20.28 -16.56
C PRO A 85 11.64 -19.22 -16.27
N ASN A 86 11.69 -18.13 -17.04
CA ASN A 86 12.65 -17.06 -16.91
C ASN A 86 12.07 -15.86 -16.10
N ALA A 87 10.86 -15.96 -15.58
CA ALA A 87 10.25 -14.89 -14.81
C ALA A 87 11.08 -14.59 -13.55
N PRO A 88 11.62 -13.37 -13.39
CA PRO A 88 12.57 -13.07 -12.31
C PRO A 88 11.97 -13.24 -10.91
N ILE A 89 10.67 -13.15 -10.74
CA ILE A 89 10.00 -13.39 -9.46
C ILE A 89 10.19 -14.82 -8.94
N LEU A 90 10.40 -15.80 -9.83
CA LEU A 90 10.61 -17.19 -9.46
C LEU A 90 11.93 -17.43 -8.72
N ALA A 91 12.87 -16.50 -8.77
CA ALA A 91 14.06 -16.51 -7.93
C ALA A 91 13.80 -16.10 -6.48
N LEU A 92 12.68 -15.43 -6.21
CA LEU A 92 12.30 -14.92 -4.88
C LEU A 92 11.15 -15.70 -4.25
N CYS A 93 10.30 -16.30 -5.06
CA CYS A 93 9.05 -16.90 -4.62
C CYS A 93 8.97 -18.37 -5.06
N ASP A 94 8.46 -19.20 -4.17
CA ASP A 94 8.15 -20.60 -4.47
C ASP A 94 7.00 -20.70 -5.49
N LYS A 95 7.24 -21.38 -6.59
CA LYS A 95 6.29 -21.56 -7.69
C LYS A 95 4.99 -22.21 -7.24
N THR A 96 5.06 -23.22 -6.36
CA THR A 96 3.88 -23.92 -5.86
C THR A 96 2.98 -23.00 -5.05
N LYS A 97 3.59 -22.13 -4.21
CA LYS A 97 2.86 -21.12 -3.46
C LYS A 97 2.22 -20.06 -4.35
N LEU A 98 2.90 -19.65 -5.42
CA LEU A 98 2.33 -18.71 -6.39
C LEU A 98 1.14 -19.36 -7.14
N THR A 99 1.24 -20.63 -7.52
CA THR A 99 0.14 -21.36 -8.16
C THR A 99 -1.06 -21.47 -7.25
N SER A 100 -0.87 -21.75 -5.95
CA SER A 100 -1.98 -21.83 -5.00
C SER A 100 -2.79 -20.52 -4.87
N LEU A 101 -2.20 -19.37 -5.20
CA LEU A 101 -2.93 -18.10 -5.24
C LEU A 101 -3.96 -18.04 -6.38
N LEU A 102 -3.74 -18.77 -7.47
CA LEU A 102 -4.69 -18.87 -8.60
C LEU A 102 -5.90 -19.71 -8.22
N ASP A 103 -5.70 -20.78 -7.45
CA ASP A 103 -6.71 -21.78 -7.07
C ASP A 103 -7.63 -21.35 -5.92
N GLY A 104 -7.66 -20.07 -5.58
CA GLY A 104 -8.53 -19.53 -4.53
C GLY A 104 -7.83 -19.23 -3.22
N GLY A 105 -6.55 -19.58 -3.06
CA GLY A 105 -5.75 -19.26 -1.87
C GLY A 105 -5.60 -17.75 -1.60
N SER A 106 -5.99 -16.90 -2.55
CA SER A 106 -6.06 -15.46 -2.33
C SER A 106 -7.21 -15.04 -1.42
N SER A 107 -8.28 -15.84 -1.33
CA SER A 107 -9.44 -15.59 -0.46
C SER A 107 -9.15 -15.94 1.00
N ASP A 108 -8.20 -16.85 1.27
CA ASP A 108 -7.79 -17.25 2.61
C ASP A 108 -7.02 -16.16 3.36
N TYR A 109 -6.50 -15.17 2.64
CA TYR A 109 -5.96 -13.95 3.24
C TYR A 109 -7.10 -13.00 3.65
N GLY A 110 -8.01 -13.46 4.49
CA GLY A 110 -9.12 -12.68 5.05
C GLY A 110 -8.68 -11.47 5.87
N LYS A 111 -7.38 -11.37 6.18
CA LYS A 111 -6.77 -10.20 6.82
C LYS A 111 -6.01 -9.38 5.76
N PRO A 112 -6.13 -8.04 5.81
CA PRO A 112 -5.37 -7.18 4.90
C PRO A 112 -3.87 -7.42 5.03
N PHE A 113 -3.19 -7.62 3.91
CA PHE A 113 -1.76 -7.95 3.85
C PHE A 113 -0.89 -6.75 4.22
N PHE A 114 -1.20 -5.60 3.65
CA PHE A 114 -0.55 -4.33 3.95
C PHE A 114 -1.60 -3.30 4.34
N GLY A 115 -1.72 -3.01 5.63
CA GLY A 115 -2.71 -2.07 6.12
C GLY A 115 -4.15 -2.54 5.86
N GLN A 116 -5.08 -1.61 5.75
CA GLN A 116 -6.51 -1.90 5.76
C GLN A 116 -7.12 -2.31 4.39
N LEU A 117 -6.35 -2.24 3.30
CA LEU A 117 -6.92 -2.23 1.96
C LEU A 117 -6.49 -3.38 1.05
N MET A 118 -5.42 -4.10 1.36
CA MET A 118 -4.91 -5.16 0.50
C MET A 118 -5.50 -6.52 0.88
N ALA A 119 -6.41 -7.01 0.05
CA ALA A 119 -6.93 -8.37 0.07
C ALA A 119 -6.24 -9.24 -0.99
N GLY A 120 -6.69 -10.46 -1.17
CA GLY A 120 -6.09 -11.42 -2.10
C GLY A 120 -5.75 -10.89 -3.50
N PRO A 121 -6.71 -10.29 -4.25
CA PRO A 121 -6.42 -9.78 -5.58
C PRO A 121 -5.34 -8.70 -5.62
N GLN A 122 -5.30 -7.81 -4.61
CA GLN A 122 -4.26 -6.79 -4.50
C GLN A 122 -2.89 -7.40 -4.17
N PHE A 123 -2.85 -8.51 -3.43
CA PHE A 123 -1.62 -9.23 -3.18
C PHE A 123 -1.07 -9.86 -4.46
N ILE A 124 -1.92 -10.48 -5.27
CA ILE A 124 -1.54 -10.98 -6.60
C ILE A 124 -0.99 -9.82 -7.46
N GLY A 125 -1.71 -8.72 -7.53
CA GLY A 125 -1.28 -7.51 -8.25
C GLY A 125 0.08 -6.99 -7.77
N TYR A 126 0.37 -7.06 -6.48
CA TYR A 126 1.66 -6.68 -5.91
C TYR A 126 2.80 -7.60 -6.40
N ILE A 127 2.59 -8.91 -6.43
CA ILE A 127 3.56 -9.88 -6.96
C ILE A 127 3.83 -9.62 -8.45
N VAL A 128 2.78 -9.39 -9.23
CA VAL A 128 2.87 -9.05 -10.65
C VAL A 128 3.72 -7.77 -10.85
N GLN A 129 3.49 -6.73 -10.05
CA GLN A 129 4.26 -5.49 -10.10
C GLN A 129 5.74 -5.72 -9.76
N ILE A 130 6.05 -6.55 -8.77
CA ILE A 130 7.44 -6.90 -8.44
C ILE A 130 8.09 -7.59 -9.63
N ASN A 131 7.43 -8.57 -10.25
CA ASN A 131 7.98 -9.24 -11.42
C ASN A 131 8.31 -8.26 -12.54
N TYR A 132 7.42 -7.33 -12.86
CA TYR A 132 7.67 -6.31 -13.88
C TYR A 132 8.80 -5.36 -13.49
N LEU A 133 8.86 -4.94 -12.23
CA LEU A 133 9.97 -4.13 -11.73
C LEU A 133 11.31 -4.83 -11.96
N LEU A 134 11.42 -6.10 -11.55
CA LEU A 134 12.64 -6.87 -11.69
C LEU A 134 13.05 -7.03 -13.16
N ARG A 135 12.08 -7.32 -14.03
CA ARG A 135 12.29 -7.51 -15.47
C ARG A 135 12.69 -6.20 -16.16
N ASP A 136 11.91 -5.15 -15.96
CA ASP A 136 12.02 -3.90 -16.73
C ASP A 136 13.26 -3.10 -16.31
N TYR A 137 13.62 -3.15 -15.04
CA TYR A 137 14.85 -2.54 -14.52
C TYR A 137 16.05 -3.47 -14.53
N LYS A 138 15.90 -4.71 -15.07
CA LYS A 138 16.98 -5.71 -15.16
C LYS A 138 17.69 -5.93 -13.82
N VAL A 139 16.91 -5.98 -12.73
CA VAL A 139 17.44 -6.18 -11.39
C VAL A 139 18.02 -7.58 -11.28
N ARG A 140 19.29 -7.68 -10.87
CA ARG A 140 19.95 -8.94 -10.60
C ARG A 140 19.75 -9.33 -9.14
N ILE A 141 19.28 -10.55 -8.93
CA ILE A 141 19.19 -11.16 -7.61
C ILE A 141 20.49 -11.95 -7.41
N LEU A 142 21.25 -11.59 -6.38
CA LEU A 142 22.54 -12.19 -6.04
C LEU A 142 22.33 -13.38 -5.11
#